data_e80e38785c71c6bb3abcb5e9c42abbf7
#
_entry.id   e80e38785c71c6bb3abcb5e9c42abbf7
#
_cell.length_a   1.000
_cell.length_b   1.000
_cell.length_c   1.000
_cell.angle_alpha   90.00
_cell.angle_beta   90.00
_cell.angle_gamma   90.00
#
_symmetry.space_group_name_H-M   'P 1'
#
loop_
_entity.id
_entity.type
_entity.pdbx_description
1 polymer ?
#
loop_
_entity_poly.entity_id
_entity_poly.type
_entity_poly.pdbx_seq_one_letter_code
_entity_poly.pdbx_strand_id
1 'polypeptide(L)'
;HLEFLARLFAVLPISVIEEWIRNEPTGQYARRVGFLYEWLMQHTLNVPDVSGGGYVDLLNPDDYMTATTPTKNSRWRIRNNLLGTADYCPLIYRTAAVQQAAQLDIAAAIDAMQVAYGEDILMRSAVWLTNKESKASFVIEHAGDQLDRISRFAAVMELHCGQAEQPLAMPRLVELQREILGAQALHYGVRQSPVFVGEVVHFTPVVHY
;
A
#
# COMPACT_ATOMS: atom_id res chain seq x y z
N HIS A 1 -3.74 13.39 4.01
CA HIS A 1 -2.81 14.51 4.28
C HIS A 1 -1.83 14.75 3.12
N LEU A 2 -1.21 13.69 2.56
CA LEU A 2 -0.27 13.86 1.42
C LEU A 2 -0.97 14.37 0.17
N GLU A 3 -2.18 13.89 -0.12
CA GLU A 3 -3.00 14.39 -1.22
C GLU A 3 -3.34 15.89 -1.06
N PHE A 4 -3.67 16.31 0.16
CA PHE A 4 -3.88 17.72 0.46
C PHE A 4 -2.61 18.54 0.19
N LEU A 5 -1.45 18.04 0.61
CA LEU A 5 -0.17 18.71 0.33
C LEU A 5 0.14 18.78 -1.17
N ALA A 6 -0.11 17.70 -1.91
CA ALA A 6 0.08 17.69 -3.36
C ALA A 6 -0.82 18.73 -4.05
N ARG A 7 -2.09 18.82 -3.67
CA ARG A 7 -3.03 19.84 -4.18
C ARG A 7 -2.59 21.25 -3.78
N LEU A 8 -2.10 21.44 -2.56
CA LEU A 8 -1.57 22.74 -2.10
C LEU A 8 -0.34 23.14 -2.92
N PHE A 9 0.60 22.24 -3.13
CA PHE A 9 1.81 22.49 -3.93
C PHE A 9 1.50 22.78 -5.40
N ALA A 10 0.43 22.21 -5.94
CA ALA A 10 0.01 22.47 -7.31
C ALA A 10 -0.53 23.90 -7.53
N VAL A 11 -1.04 24.55 -6.48
CA VAL A 11 -1.61 25.92 -6.57
C VAL A 11 -0.68 27.01 -6.01
N LEU A 12 0.26 26.66 -5.15
CA LEU A 12 1.23 27.60 -4.60
C LEU A 12 2.29 27.95 -5.65
N PRO A 13 2.62 29.26 -5.84
CA PRO A 13 3.77 29.61 -6.65
C PRO A 13 5.05 29.02 -6.08
N ILE A 14 5.82 28.32 -6.92
CA ILE A 14 7.08 27.68 -6.52
C ILE A 14 8.06 28.64 -5.86
N SER A 15 8.06 29.92 -6.30
CA SER A 15 8.90 30.97 -5.75
C SER A 15 8.66 31.21 -4.27
N VAL A 16 7.43 31.06 -3.78
CA VAL A 16 7.09 31.23 -2.35
C VAL A 16 7.75 30.14 -1.51
N ILE A 17 7.73 28.90 -2.01
CA ILE A 17 8.35 27.74 -1.33
C ILE A 17 9.88 27.92 -1.32
N GLU A 18 10.46 28.30 -2.47
CA GLU A 18 11.89 28.50 -2.60
C GLU A 18 12.40 29.66 -1.75
N GLU A 19 11.65 30.77 -1.68
CA GLU A 19 12.00 31.92 -0.85
C GLU A 19 11.98 31.53 0.64
N TRP A 20 10.96 30.84 1.09
CA TRP A 20 10.91 30.35 2.48
C TRP A 20 12.09 29.46 2.82
N ILE A 21 12.42 28.50 1.94
CA ILE A 21 13.54 27.59 2.15
C ILE A 21 14.89 28.35 2.18
N ARG A 22 15.07 29.39 1.33
CA ARG A 22 16.27 30.21 1.36
C ARG A 22 16.40 31.03 2.65
N ASN A 23 15.27 31.47 3.22
CA ASN A 23 15.25 32.20 4.48
C ASN A 23 15.50 31.32 5.70
N GLU A 24 15.07 30.05 5.65
CA GLU A 24 15.19 29.08 6.74
C GLU A 24 15.87 27.76 6.29
N PRO A 25 17.08 27.79 5.71
CA PRO A 25 17.65 26.61 5.03
C PRO A 25 17.92 25.41 5.94
N THR A 26 18.07 25.64 7.26
CA THR A 26 18.28 24.57 8.25
C THR A 26 17.03 24.28 9.09
N GLY A 27 15.96 25.04 8.88
CA GLY A 27 14.69 24.86 9.57
C GLY A 27 14.09 23.47 9.31
N GLN A 28 13.67 22.77 10.35
CA GLN A 28 13.14 21.41 10.20
C GLN A 28 11.90 21.35 9.30
N TYR A 29 11.05 22.34 9.35
CA TYR A 29 9.83 22.41 8.53
C TYR A 29 10.14 22.77 7.08
N ALA A 30 11.04 23.73 6.85
CA ALA A 30 11.48 24.10 5.50
C ALA A 30 12.10 22.89 4.79
N ARG A 31 12.92 22.12 5.49
CA ARG A 31 13.54 20.89 4.99
C ARG A 31 12.51 19.79 4.68
N ARG A 32 11.51 19.61 5.57
CA ARG A 32 10.40 18.67 5.34
C ARG A 32 9.56 19.08 4.14
N VAL A 33 9.24 20.35 4.02
CA VAL A 33 8.47 20.88 2.88
C VAL A 33 9.23 20.74 1.58
N GLY A 34 10.53 21.10 1.54
CA GLY A 34 11.36 20.92 0.35
C GLY A 34 11.42 19.47 -0.10
N PHE A 35 11.67 18.54 0.83
CA PHE A 35 11.66 17.12 0.54
C PHE A 35 10.30 16.65 0.02
N LEU A 36 9.20 16.99 0.71
CA LEU A 36 7.85 16.56 0.31
C LEU A 36 7.41 17.17 -1.03
N TYR A 37 7.80 18.41 -1.30
CA TYR A 37 7.53 19.03 -2.59
C TYR A 37 8.18 18.22 -3.73
N GLU A 38 9.51 18.00 -3.65
CA GLU A 38 10.23 17.25 -4.68
C GLU A 38 9.73 15.80 -4.81
N TRP A 39 9.37 15.19 -3.69
CA TRP A 39 8.90 13.82 -3.65
C TRP A 39 7.49 13.64 -4.22
N LEU A 40 6.56 14.59 -3.97
CA LEU A 40 5.18 14.52 -4.47
C LEU A 40 5.05 15.07 -5.89
N MET A 41 5.73 16.17 -6.18
CA MET A 41 5.58 16.88 -7.46
C MET A 41 6.55 16.38 -8.53
N GLN A 42 7.52 15.52 -8.15
CA GLN A 42 8.57 15.02 -9.05
C GLN A 42 9.33 16.15 -9.78
N HIS A 43 9.47 17.29 -9.10
CA HIS A 43 10.11 18.51 -9.62
C HIS A 43 11.11 19.04 -8.61
N THR A 44 12.35 19.27 -9.04
CA THR A 44 13.44 19.75 -8.19
C THR A 44 13.33 21.27 -7.98
N LEU A 45 13.39 21.71 -6.73
CA LEU A 45 13.42 23.13 -6.36
C LEU A 45 14.78 23.77 -6.68
N ASN A 46 14.74 25.01 -7.15
CA ASN A 46 15.96 25.78 -7.43
C ASN A 46 16.49 26.48 -6.16
N VAL A 47 16.92 25.66 -5.21
CA VAL A 47 17.53 26.10 -3.94
C VAL A 47 18.78 25.25 -3.66
N PRO A 48 19.76 25.80 -2.90
CA PRO A 48 20.93 25.02 -2.50
C PRO A 48 20.59 23.83 -1.62
N ASP A 49 21.43 22.81 -1.67
CA ASP A 49 21.36 21.69 -0.75
C ASP A 49 21.62 22.13 0.69
N VAL A 50 20.97 21.47 1.64
CA VAL A 50 21.14 21.76 3.07
C VAL A 50 22.53 21.35 3.52
N SER A 51 23.39 22.33 3.84
CA SER A 51 24.80 22.11 4.19
C SER A 51 25.05 21.89 5.67
N GLY A 52 24.08 22.19 6.57
CA GLY A 52 24.26 22.17 8.01
C GLY A 52 23.22 21.36 8.78
N GLY A 53 23.49 21.08 10.06
CA GLY A 53 22.58 20.39 10.97
C GLY A 53 22.55 18.86 10.81
N GLY A 54 21.96 18.17 11.78
CA GLY A 54 21.72 16.73 11.74
C GLY A 54 20.57 16.33 10.80
N TYR A 55 20.40 15.05 10.53
CA TYR A 55 19.24 14.54 9.81
C TYR A 55 17.99 14.64 10.70
N VAL A 56 16.87 15.02 10.10
CA VAL A 56 15.55 15.14 10.75
C VAL A 56 14.62 14.07 10.19
N ASP A 57 13.82 13.45 11.03
CA ASP A 57 12.78 12.52 10.58
C ASP A 57 11.67 13.28 9.86
N LEU A 58 11.18 12.71 8.79
CA LEU A 58 10.07 13.31 8.02
C LEU A 58 8.79 13.30 8.85
N LEU A 59 8.46 12.16 9.45
CA LEU A 59 7.37 12.03 10.42
C LEU A 59 7.95 11.84 11.82
N ASN A 60 7.23 12.36 12.83
CA ASN A 60 7.54 12.07 14.23
C ASN A 60 7.19 10.61 14.53
N PRO A 61 8.16 9.75 14.90
CA PRO A 61 7.91 8.35 15.19
C PRO A 61 7.10 8.12 16.48
N ASP A 62 6.97 9.13 17.35
CA ASP A 62 6.12 9.03 18.53
C ASP A 62 4.63 9.12 18.18
N ASP A 63 4.31 9.87 17.13
CA ASP A 63 2.93 10.12 16.70
C ASP A 63 2.47 9.18 15.58
N TYR A 64 3.40 8.67 14.76
CA TYR A 64 3.10 7.89 13.57
C TYR A 64 3.81 6.55 13.56
N MET A 65 3.19 5.57 12.92
CA MET A 65 3.89 4.36 12.47
C MET A 65 4.82 4.74 11.32
N THR A 66 6.08 4.34 11.42
CA THR A 66 7.13 4.72 10.48
C THR A 66 7.92 3.49 10.03
N ALA A 67 8.61 3.61 8.90
CA ALA A 67 9.52 2.56 8.43
C ALA A 67 10.62 2.29 9.46
N THR A 68 10.93 1.03 9.71
CA THR A 68 11.99 0.59 10.63
C THR A 68 13.38 0.95 10.11
N THR A 69 13.53 1.02 8.79
CA THR A 69 14.78 1.37 8.12
C THR A 69 14.58 2.59 7.23
N PRO A 70 14.65 3.82 7.78
CA PRO A 70 14.44 5.04 7.02
C PRO A 70 15.56 5.27 6.01
N THR A 71 15.20 5.77 4.83
CA THR A 71 16.17 6.18 3.81
C THR A 71 16.64 7.62 4.03
N LYS A 72 17.95 7.86 3.86
CA LYS A 72 18.53 9.20 4.02
C LYS A 72 18.48 9.95 2.71
N ASN A 73 17.89 11.14 2.72
CA ASN A 73 18.00 12.11 1.64
C ASN A 73 19.05 13.17 2.04
N SER A 74 20.17 13.19 1.34
CA SER A 74 21.30 14.08 1.66
C SER A 74 21.02 15.55 1.33
N ARG A 75 20.28 15.80 0.23
CA ARG A 75 19.94 17.16 -0.22
C ARG A 75 19.18 17.93 0.85
N TRP A 76 18.16 17.31 1.44
CA TRP A 76 17.33 17.90 2.47
C TRP A 76 17.75 17.54 3.90
N ARG A 77 18.73 16.64 4.07
CA ARG A 77 19.14 16.05 5.35
C ARG A 77 17.92 15.51 6.12
N ILE A 78 17.05 14.82 5.40
CA ILE A 78 15.83 14.17 5.90
C ILE A 78 16.06 12.66 5.99
N ARG A 79 15.60 12.04 7.07
CA ARG A 79 15.34 10.61 7.13
C ARG A 79 13.91 10.39 6.65
N ASN A 80 13.77 9.88 5.44
CA ASN A 80 12.46 9.48 4.92
C ASN A 80 12.04 8.18 5.59
N ASN A 81 11.16 8.30 6.56
CA ASN A 81 10.60 7.21 7.35
C ASN A 81 9.12 6.93 7.00
N LEU A 82 8.68 7.33 5.81
CA LEU A 82 7.36 7.01 5.27
C LEU A 82 7.22 5.50 4.99
N LEU A 83 5.98 4.99 5.07
CA LEU A 83 5.66 3.58 4.84
C LEU A 83 5.42 3.22 3.38
N GLY A 84 5.45 4.20 2.48
CA GLY A 84 5.11 4.01 1.08
C GLY A 84 5.87 4.90 0.11
N THR A 85 5.32 5.00 -1.09
CA THR A 85 5.84 5.79 -2.22
C THR A 85 4.98 7.05 -2.44
N ALA A 86 5.40 7.93 -3.36
CA ALA A 86 4.63 9.12 -3.72
C ALA A 86 3.23 8.77 -4.25
N ASP A 87 3.08 7.63 -4.93
CA ASP A 87 1.81 7.17 -5.49
C ASP A 87 0.88 6.57 -4.43
N TYR A 88 1.47 5.95 -3.41
CA TYR A 88 0.70 5.36 -2.32
C TYR A 88 1.50 5.36 -1.02
N CYS A 89 1.07 6.16 -0.05
CA CYS A 89 1.71 6.25 1.26
C CYS A 89 0.68 6.37 2.39
N PRO A 90 0.42 5.29 3.13
CA PRO A 90 -0.46 5.35 4.28
C PRO A 90 0.20 6.12 5.43
N LEU A 91 -0.56 7.01 6.08
CA LEU A 91 -0.17 7.68 7.32
C LEU A 91 -1.01 7.11 8.46
N ILE A 92 -0.37 6.39 9.35
CA ILE A 92 -1.03 5.66 10.43
C ILE A 92 -0.62 6.28 11.77
N TYR A 93 -1.57 6.85 12.49
CA TYR A 93 -1.33 7.37 13.83
C TYR A 93 -1.09 6.24 14.85
N ARG A 94 -0.18 6.47 15.78
CA ARG A 94 0.06 5.60 16.93
C ARG A 94 -1.02 5.77 17.98
N THR A 95 -2.24 5.33 17.67
CA THR A 95 -3.31 5.25 18.69
C THR A 95 -3.03 4.12 19.69
N ALA A 96 -3.65 4.17 20.87
CA ALA A 96 -3.53 3.09 21.86
C ALA A 96 -3.91 1.71 21.26
N ALA A 97 -4.95 1.66 20.42
CA ALA A 97 -5.38 0.44 19.75
C ALA A 97 -4.30 -0.08 18.77
N VAL A 98 -3.67 0.79 17.97
CA VAL A 98 -2.60 0.42 17.05
C VAL A 98 -1.36 -0.05 17.82
N GLN A 99 -1.00 0.61 18.92
CA GLN A 99 0.12 0.20 19.77
C GLN A 99 -0.13 -1.16 20.40
N GLN A 100 -1.34 -1.42 20.88
CA GLN A 100 -1.73 -2.71 21.44
C GLN A 100 -1.70 -3.81 20.35
N ALA A 101 -2.22 -3.54 19.16
CA ALA A 101 -2.19 -4.48 18.04
C ALA A 101 -0.75 -4.79 17.58
N ALA A 102 0.14 -3.78 17.59
CA ALA A 102 1.54 -3.95 17.21
C ALA A 102 2.34 -4.81 18.22
N GLN A 103 1.84 -4.98 19.44
CA GLN A 103 2.45 -5.85 20.46
C GLN A 103 1.97 -7.31 20.37
N LEU A 104 0.98 -7.59 19.52
CA LEU A 104 0.45 -8.95 19.36
C LEU A 104 1.49 -9.83 18.68
N ASP A 105 1.99 -10.82 19.39
CA ASP A 105 2.84 -11.86 18.83
C ASP A 105 1.96 -12.95 18.20
N ILE A 106 1.76 -12.83 16.88
CA ILE A 106 0.94 -13.75 16.10
C ILE A 106 1.58 -15.14 16.08
N ALA A 107 2.90 -15.24 16.01
CA ALA A 107 3.59 -16.53 16.00
C ALA A 107 3.36 -17.28 17.32
N ALA A 108 3.57 -16.62 18.45
CA ALA A 108 3.29 -17.22 19.77
C ALA A 108 1.82 -17.60 19.94
N ALA A 109 0.89 -16.82 19.38
CA ALA A 109 -0.54 -17.16 19.42
C ALA A 109 -0.86 -18.41 18.58
N ILE A 110 -0.25 -18.56 17.41
CA ILE A 110 -0.39 -19.74 16.55
C ILE A 110 0.21 -20.97 17.25
N ASP A 111 1.42 -20.85 17.82
CA ASP A 111 2.08 -21.93 18.56
C ASP A 111 1.22 -22.40 19.74
N ALA A 112 0.64 -21.46 20.48
CA ALA A 112 -0.28 -21.80 21.58
C ALA A 112 -1.54 -22.54 21.08
N MET A 113 -2.10 -22.14 19.93
CA MET A 113 -3.22 -22.84 19.31
C MET A 113 -2.81 -24.24 18.84
N GLN A 114 -1.62 -24.39 18.27
CA GLN A 114 -1.09 -25.69 17.83
C GLN A 114 -0.93 -26.67 19.00
N VAL A 115 -0.42 -26.18 20.13
CA VAL A 115 -0.30 -26.96 21.36
C VAL A 115 -1.69 -27.36 21.91
N ALA A 116 -2.65 -26.44 21.89
CA ALA A 116 -3.97 -26.65 22.46
C ALA A 116 -4.88 -27.58 21.61
N TYR A 117 -4.81 -27.48 20.29
CA TYR A 117 -5.76 -28.10 19.36
C TYR A 117 -5.15 -29.11 18.40
N GLY A 118 -3.82 -29.15 18.29
CA GLY A 118 -3.08 -29.97 17.34
C GLY A 118 -3.00 -29.41 15.93
N GLU A 119 -1.98 -29.81 15.18
CA GLU A 119 -1.67 -29.32 13.83
C GLU A 119 -2.80 -29.63 12.83
N ASP A 120 -3.39 -30.81 12.89
CA ASP A 120 -4.49 -31.26 11.99
C ASP A 120 -5.70 -30.32 12.04
N ILE A 121 -6.08 -29.85 13.23
CA ILE A 121 -7.23 -28.95 13.40
C ILE A 121 -6.88 -27.57 12.82
N LEU A 122 -5.67 -27.07 13.04
CA LEU A 122 -5.22 -25.81 12.48
C LEU A 122 -5.18 -25.84 10.94
N MET A 123 -4.63 -26.90 10.36
CA MET A 123 -4.58 -27.09 8.91
C MET A 123 -5.99 -27.14 8.29
N ARG A 124 -6.91 -27.93 8.87
CA ARG A 124 -8.31 -27.98 8.40
C ARG A 124 -9.01 -26.63 8.52
N SER A 125 -8.75 -25.91 9.61
CA SER A 125 -9.32 -24.57 9.82
C SER A 125 -8.79 -23.57 8.81
N ALA A 126 -7.49 -23.61 8.48
CA ALA A 126 -6.88 -22.77 7.47
C ALA A 126 -7.48 -23.03 6.07
N VAL A 127 -7.60 -24.30 5.66
CA VAL A 127 -8.23 -24.68 4.39
C VAL A 127 -9.69 -24.23 4.34
N TRP A 128 -10.44 -24.47 5.42
CA TRP A 128 -11.84 -24.05 5.49
C TRP A 128 -11.99 -22.53 5.40
N LEU A 129 -11.15 -21.78 6.11
CA LEU A 129 -11.15 -20.32 6.10
C LEU A 129 -10.81 -19.77 4.71
N THR A 130 -9.78 -20.32 4.07
CA THR A 130 -9.37 -19.94 2.71
C THR A 130 -10.52 -20.11 1.71
N ASN A 131 -11.21 -21.26 1.77
CA ASN A 131 -12.37 -21.51 0.92
C ASN A 131 -13.54 -20.57 1.21
N LYS A 132 -13.82 -20.30 2.49
CA LYS A 132 -14.88 -19.38 2.91
C LYS A 132 -14.61 -17.95 2.45
N GLU A 133 -13.41 -17.45 2.65
CA GLU A 133 -13.01 -16.10 2.23
C GLU A 133 -12.99 -15.96 0.70
N SER A 134 -12.49 -16.98 0.00
CA SER A 134 -12.51 -17.01 -1.47
C SER A 134 -13.96 -16.93 -1.98
N LYS A 135 -14.87 -17.73 -1.43
CA LYS A 135 -16.28 -17.70 -1.80
C LYS A 135 -16.93 -16.34 -1.52
N ALA A 136 -16.64 -15.73 -0.36
CA ALA A 136 -17.15 -14.42 0.00
C ALA A 136 -16.69 -13.32 -1.00
N SER A 137 -15.42 -13.33 -1.40
CA SER A 137 -14.87 -12.43 -2.41
C SER A 137 -15.58 -12.58 -3.76
N PHE A 138 -15.78 -13.81 -4.22
CA PHE A 138 -16.51 -14.06 -5.49
C PHE A 138 -17.98 -13.66 -5.43
N VAL A 139 -18.63 -13.78 -4.26
CA VAL A 139 -20.02 -13.30 -4.07
C VAL A 139 -20.08 -11.78 -4.19
N ILE A 140 -19.13 -11.04 -3.63
CA ILE A 140 -19.05 -9.57 -3.76
C ILE A 140 -18.92 -9.16 -5.24
N GLU A 141 -18.21 -9.94 -6.05
CA GLU A 141 -18.04 -9.71 -7.48
C GLU A 141 -19.16 -10.31 -8.35
N HIS A 142 -20.26 -10.75 -7.74
CA HIS A 142 -21.39 -11.42 -8.45
C HIS A 142 -20.99 -12.69 -9.22
N ALA A 143 -19.92 -13.37 -8.81
CA ALA A 143 -19.40 -14.59 -9.43
C ALA A 143 -19.44 -15.81 -8.46
N GLY A 144 -20.32 -15.78 -7.47
CA GLY A 144 -20.41 -16.80 -6.42
C GLY A 144 -20.90 -18.18 -6.89
N ASP A 145 -21.43 -18.28 -8.12
CA ASP A 145 -21.84 -19.53 -8.78
C ASP A 145 -20.69 -20.25 -9.50
N GLN A 146 -19.52 -19.62 -9.64
CA GLN A 146 -18.35 -20.16 -10.31
C GLN A 146 -17.52 -21.04 -9.37
N LEU A 147 -18.05 -22.16 -8.92
CA LEU A 147 -17.41 -23.05 -7.93
C LEU A 147 -16.02 -23.52 -8.35
N ASP A 148 -15.82 -23.85 -9.61
CA ASP A 148 -14.51 -24.26 -10.14
C ASP A 148 -13.45 -23.16 -10.01
N ARG A 149 -13.85 -21.92 -10.21
CA ARG A 149 -12.96 -20.76 -10.11
C ARG A 149 -12.62 -20.47 -8.65
N ILE A 150 -13.59 -20.59 -7.75
CA ILE A 150 -13.39 -20.47 -6.30
C ILE A 150 -12.41 -21.55 -5.80
N SER A 151 -12.60 -22.79 -6.24
CA SER A 151 -11.72 -23.90 -5.86
C SER A 151 -10.29 -23.70 -6.38
N ARG A 152 -10.13 -23.23 -7.64
CA ARG A 152 -8.79 -22.90 -8.18
C ARG A 152 -8.14 -21.76 -7.41
N PHE A 153 -8.90 -20.72 -7.08
CA PHE A 153 -8.38 -19.61 -6.28
C PHE A 153 -7.86 -20.07 -4.92
N ALA A 154 -8.65 -20.91 -4.22
CA ALA A 154 -8.25 -21.45 -2.93
C ALA A 154 -6.98 -22.33 -3.04
N ALA A 155 -6.89 -23.19 -4.06
CA ALA A 155 -5.71 -24.03 -4.31
C ALA A 155 -4.46 -23.18 -4.64
N VAL A 156 -4.61 -22.14 -5.45
CA VAL A 156 -3.53 -21.22 -5.78
C VAL A 156 -3.04 -20.48 -4.52
N MET A 157 -3.95 -20.03 -3.66
CA MET A 157 -3.58 -19.38 -2.41
C MET A 157 -2.81 -20.35 -1.48
N GLU A 158 -3.27 -21.59 -1.36
CA GLU A 158 -2.61 -22.61 -0.55
C GLU A 158 -1.18 -22.91 -1.06
N LEU A 159 -1.03 -23.07 -2.37
CA LEU A 159 0.26 -23.41 -2.99
C LEU A 159 1.28 -22.29 -2.97
N HIS A 160 0.84 -21.04 -3.15
CA HIS A 160 1.75 -19.91 -3.42
C HIS A 160 1.88 -18.92 -2.27
N CYS A 161 1.02 -18.99 -1.25
CA CYS A 161 1.07 -18.06 -0.12
C CYS A 161 2.38 -18.22 0.66
N GLY A 162 3.08 -17.09 0.88
CA GLY A 162 4.35 -17.09 1.60
C GLY A 162 5.57 -17.60 0.83
N GLN A 163 5.43 -18.04 -0.43
CA GLN A 163 6.53 -18.64 -1.21
C GLN A 163 7.34 -17.63 -2.02
N ALA A 164 6.85 -16.41 -2.22
CA ALA A 164 7.49 -15.44 -3.09
C ALA A 164 8.18 -14.31 -2.33
N GLU A 165 9.42 -13.99 -2.68
CA GLU A 165 10.14 -12.82 -2.15
C GLU A 165 9.45 -11.49 -2.55
N GLN A 166 8.86 -11.45 -3.75
CA GLN A 166 8.13 -10.30 -4.27
C GLN A 166 6.72 -10.73 -4.73
N PRO A 167 5.79 -10.89 -3.79
CA PRO A 167 4.45 -11.44 -4.10
C PRO A 167 3.62 -10.55 -5.02
N LEU A 168 3.88 -9.24 -5.05
CA LEU A 168 3.18 -8.26 -5.89
C LEU A 168 3.91 -7.95 -7.21
N ALA A 169 4.98 -8.66 -7.56
CA ALA A 169 5.66 -8.47 -8.82
C ALA A 169 4.71 -8.81 -10.00
N MET A 170 4.68 -7.95 -11.02
CA MET A 170 3.77 -8.09 -12.16
C MET A 170 3.80 -9.47 -12.83
N PRO A 171 4.98 -10.08 -13.11
CA PRO A 171 5.01 -11.43 -13.69
C PRO A 171 4.32 -12.46 -12.80
N ARG A 172 4.51 -12.33 -11.47
CA ARG A 172 3.89 -13.24 -10.49
C ARG A 172 2.38 -13.09 -10.46
N LEU A 173 1.88 -11.85 -10.45
CA LEU A 173 0.43 -11.59 -10.50
C LEU A 173 -0.21 -12.14 -11.77
N VAL A 174 0.46 -12.04 -12.91
CA VAL A 174 -0.02 -12.61 -14.19
C VAL A 174 -0.05 -14.14 -14.14
N GLU A 175 0.95 -14.77 -13.53
CA GLU A 175 1.01 -16.23 -13.35
C GLU A 175 -0.15 -16.70 -12.48
N LEU A 176 -0.33 -16.12 -11.29
CA LEU A 176 -1.44 -16.43 -10.39
C LEU A 176 -2.80 -16.22 -11.06
N GLN A 177 -2.95 -15.14 -11.82
CA GLN A 177 -4.16 -14.87 -12.58
C GLN A 177 -4.46 -15.98 -13.61
N ARG A 178 -3.45 -16.49 -14.31
CA ARG A 178 -3.61 -17.60 -15.27
C ARG A 178 -4.08 -18.87 -14.58
N GLU A 179 -3.50 -19.20 -13.45
CA GLU A 179 -3.88 -20.38 -12.66
C GLU A 179 -5.32 -20.28 -12.15
N ILE A 180 -5.73 -19.10 -11.65
CA ILE A 180 -7.08 -18.87 -11.13
C ILE A 180 -8.12 -18.86 -12.24
N LEU A 181 -7.89 -18.13 -13.33
CA LEU A 181 -8.85 -17.96 -14.41
C LEU A 181 -8.91 -19.18 -15.36
N GLY A 182 -7.80 -19.90 -15.47
CA GLY A 182 -7.69 -21.05 -16.38
C GLY A 182 -7.70 -20.64 -17.85
N ALA A 183 -7.81 -21.63 -18.74
CA ALA A 183 -7.72 -21.45 -20.19
C ALA A 183 -8.89 -20.65 -20.83
N GLN A 184 -9.95 -20.41 -20.07
CA GLN A 184 -11.14 -19.68 -20.57
C GLN A 184 -11.02 -18.15 -20.51
N ALA A 185 -9.96 -17.63 -19.87
CA ALA A 185 -9.77 -16.19 -19.81
C ALA A 185 -9.28 -15.64 -21.17
N LEU A 186 -9.98 -14.64 -21.68
CA LEU A 186 -9.64 -13.99 -22.94
C LEU A 186 -8.36 -13.16 -22.84
N HIS A 187 -8.08 -12.60 -21.65
CA HIS A 187 -6.92 -11.75 -21.41
C HIS A 187 -6.31 -12.02 -20.04
N TYR A 188 -4.98 -11.95 -19.98
CA TYR A 188 -4.21 -12.03 -18.74
C TYR A 188 -3.37 -10.77 -18.56
N GLY A 189 -3.08 -10.42 -17.31
CA GLY A 189 -2.26 -9.27 -16.97
C GLY A 189 -3.08 -8.07 -16.53
N VAL A 190 -2.38 -6.97 -16.29
CA VAL A 190 -3.00 -5.72 -15.86
C VAL A 190 -3.70 -5.07 -17.04
N ARG A 191 -4.91 -4.66 -16.82
CA ARG A 191 -5.72 -3.97 -17.80
C ARG A 191 -5.07 -2.65 -18.20
N GLN A 192 -5.01 -2.42 -19.53
CA GLN A 192 -4.42 -1.21 -20.12
C GLN A 192 -5.48 -0.16 -20.49
N SER A 193 -6.74 -0.59 -20.63
CA SER A 193 -7.83 0.28 -20.99
C SER A 193 -8.61 0.73 -19.74
N PRO A 194 -9.12 1.97 -19.69
CA PRO A 194 -9.96 2.43 -18.61
C PRO A 194 -11.25 1.60 -18.53
N VAL A 195 -11.76 1.44 -17.30
CA VAL A 195 -13.01 0.75 -17.02
C VAL A 195 -14.03 1.78 -16.59
N PHE A 196 -15.17 1.71 -17.20
CA PHE A 196 -16.33 2.52 -16.81
C PHE A 196 -17.30 1.62 -16.05
N VAL A 197 -17.74 2.09 -14.90
CA VAL A 197 -18.84 1.48 -14.17
C VAL A 197 -20.11 2.23 -14.56
N GLY A 198 -21.09 1.52 -15.06
CA GLY A 198 -22.35 2.14 -15.51
C GLY A 198 -23.44 1.10 -15.69
N GLU A 199 -24.64 1.57 -15.88
CA GLU A 199 -25.82 0.76 -16.19
C GLU A 199 -26.47 1.24 -17.48
N VAL A 200 -27.20 0.34 -18.15
CA VAL A 200 -28.01 0.70 -19.32
C VAL A 200 -29.43 0.96 -18.85
N VAL A 201 -29.81 2.22 -18.82
CA VAL A 201 -31.18 2.64 -18.48
C VAL A 201 -31.90 3.05 -19.76
N HIS A 202 -32.96 2.31 -20.13
CA HIS A 202 -33.77 2.59 -21.33
C HIS A 202 -32.93 2.77 -22.62
N PHE A 203 -31.99 1.83 -22.88
CA PHE A 203 -31.07 1.85 -24.03
C PHE A 203 -30.05 3.00 -24.05
N THR A 204 -29.94 3.77 -22.98
CA THR A 204 -28.93 4.81 -22.86
C THR A 204 -27.90 4.37 -21.79
N PRO A 205 -26.60 4.27 -22.11
CA PRO A 205 -25.60 3.97 -21.12
C PRO A 205 -25.42 5.16 -20.17
N VAL A 206 -25.57 4.91 -18.87
CA VAL A 206 -25.25 5.87 -17.80
C VAL A 206 -23.94 5.44 -17.19
N VAL A 207 -22.93 6.28 -17.29
CA VAL A 207 -21.59 6.02 -16.73
C VAL A 207 -21.50 6.68 -15.36
N HIS A 208 -21.16 5.88 -14.35
CA HIS A 208 -20.84 6.34 -13.00
C HIS A 208 -19.32 6.38 -12.86
N TYR A 209 -18.79 7.47 -12.33
CA TYR A 209 -17.35 7.67 -12.11
C TYR A 209 -16.94 7.23 -10.69
#